data_48c9f6283f4f0931ff486f6f01ad0d2b
#
_entry.id   48c9f6283f4f0931ff486f6f01ad0d2b
#
_cell.length_a   1.000
_cell.length_b   1.000
_cell.length_c   1.000
_cell.angle_alpha   90.00
_cell.angle_beta   90.00
_cell.angle_gamma   90.00
#
_symmetry.space_group_name_H-M   'P 1'
#
loop_
_entity.id
_entity.type
_entity.pdbx_description
1 polymer ?
#
loop_
_entity_poly.entity_id
_entity_poly.type
_entity_poly.pdbx_seq_one_letter_code
_entity_poly.pdbx_strand_id
1 'polypeptide(L)'
;MLSKKHLKAVATRLRNKSFEVVATYKVSAVAYSSKGDVLGFATNNIRNNIIPIRRGSGRHAERELIKKFGKKIKYIVISRFGNDGDLLPIKPCENCQKIADNLGIKIINLQDNI
;
A
#
# COMPACT_ATOMS: atom_id res chain seq x y z
N MET A 1 8.44 12.69 -9.60
CA MET A 1 9.16 11.80 -8.68
C MET A 1 8.89 12.19 -7.25
N LEU A 2 8.68 11.23 -6.38
CA LEU A 2 8.38 11.52 -4.97
C LEU A 2 9.67 11.80 -4.20
N SER A 3 9.72 12.93 -3.49
CA SER A 3 10.90 13.30 -2.70
C SER A 3 10.92 12.57 -1.35
N LYS A 4 12.10 12.48 -0.73
CA LYS A 4 12.21 11.93 0.64
C LYS A 4 11.35 12.70 1.63
N LYS A 5 11.31 14.02 1.52
CA LYS A 5 10.51 14.88 2.38
C LYS A 5 9.03 14.54 2.26
N HIS A 6 8.55 14.32 1.04
CA HIS A 6 7.17 13.92 0.78
C HIS A 6 6.88 12.54 1.37
N LEU A 7 7.80 11.58 1.19
CA LEU A 7 7.65 10.24 1.73
C LEU A 7 7.60 10.23 3.25
N LYS A 8 8.42 11.06 3.90
CA LYS A 8 8.38 11.22 5.36
C LYS A 8 7.05 11.80 5.83
N ALA A 9 6.52 12.77 5.10
CA ALA A 9 5.22 13.38 5.44
C ALA A 9 4.08 12.36 5.32
N VAL A 10 4.09 11.55 4.26
CA VAL A 10 3.04 10.55 4.05
C VAL A 10 3.18 9.35 4.99
N ALA A 11 4.38 9.10 5.52
CA ALA A 11 4.62 7.98 6.44
C ALA A 11 3.72 8.04 7.66
N THR A 12 3.49 9.22 8.24
CA THR A 12 2.59 9.40 9.37
C THR A 12 1.16 8.99 9.03
N ARG A 13 0.69 9.38 7.85
CA ARG A 13 -0.65 9.02 7.38
C ARG A 13 -0.77 7.53 7.14
N LEU A 14 0.24 6.91 6.55
CA LEU A 14 0.27 5.46 6.33
C LEU A 14 0.29 4.70 7.65
N ARG A 15 1.06 5.18 8.64
CA ARG A 15 1.08 4.58 9.97
C ARG A 15 -0.30 4.64 10.62
N ASN A 16 -0.97 5.79 10.55
CA ASN A 16 -2.31 5.96 11.10
C ASN A 16 -3.31 5.03 10.42
N LYS A 17 -3.20 4.87 9.11
CA LYS A 17 -4.03 3.91 8.37
C LYS A 17 -3.77 2.47 8.81
N SER A 18 -2.51 2.11 9.09
CA SER A 18 -2.17 0.76 9.52
C SER A 18 -2.81 0.38 10.85
N PHE A 19 -3.02 1.34 11.75
CA PHE A 19 -3.70 1.08 13.02
C PHE A 19 -5.16 0.68 12.86
N GLU A 20 -5.76 0.95 11.71
CA GLU A 20 -7.12 0.50 11.39
C GLU A 20 -7.17 -0.99 11.02
N VAL A 21 -6.02 -1.61 10.77
CA VAL A 21 -5.93 -3.01 10.37
C VAL A 21 -6.00 -3.90 11.61
N VAL A 22 -6.93 -4.86 11.59
CA VAL A 22 -7.14 -5.79 12.70
C VAL A 22 -6.08 -6.89 12.72
N ALA A 23 -5.56 -7.27 11.56
CA ALA A 23 -4.56 -8.33 11.45
C ALA A 23 -3.21 -7.92 12.04
N THR A 24 -2.42 -8.90 12.45
CA THR A 24 -1.07 -8.67 12.96
C THR A 24 -0.14 -8.11 11.89
N TYR A 25 -0.33 -8.55 10.64
CA TYR A 25 0.42 -8.06 9.49
C TYR A 25 -0.29 -6.86 8.90
N LYS A 26 0.19 -5.66 9.22
CA LYS A 26 -0.47 -4.39 8.87
C LYS A 26 0.23 -3.74 7.69
N VAL A 27 -0.45 -3.74 6.54
CA VAL A 27 0.05 -3.10 5.32
C VAL A 27 -0.84 -1.92 4.98
N SER A 28 -0.22 -0.79 4.66
CA SER A 28 -0.93 0.38 4.13
C SER A 28 -0.21 0.89 2.89
N ALA A 29 -0.96 1.45 1.98
CA ALA A 29 -0.44 1.93 0.72
C ALA A 29 -1.17 3.19 0.27
N VAL A 30 -0.49 3.99 -0.54
CA VAL A 30 -1.05 5.20 -1.13
C VAL A 30 -0.71 5.24 -2.62
N ALA A 31 -1.68 5.62 -3.43
CA ALA A 31 -1.51 5.75 -4.87
C ALA A 31 -1.37 7.21 -5.29
N TYR A 32 -0.49 7.45 -6.24
CA TYR A 32 -0.22 8.79 -6.79
C TYR A 32 -0.40 8.80 -8.30
N SER A 33 -0.92 9.92 -8.81
CA SER A 33 -0.97 10.18 -10.23
C SER A 33 0.40 10.56 -10.78
N SER A 34 0.52 10.67 -12.11
CA SER A 34 1.75 11.13 -12.76
C SER A 34 2.16 12.53 -12.33
N LYS A 35 1.21 13.33 -11.87
CA LYS A 35 1.47 14.69 -11.38
C LYS A 35 1.87 14.72 -9.90
N GLY A 36 1.87 13.57 -9.23
CA GLY A 36 2.20 13.49 -7.81
C GLY A 36 1.03 13.72 -6.86
N ASP A 37 -0.19 13.78 -7.39
CA ASP A 37 -1.39 13.96 -6.56
C ASP A 37 -1.79 12.64 -5.91
N VAL A 38 -2.22 12.70 -4.66
CA VAL A 38 -2.73 11.54 -3.93
C VAL A 38 -4.08 11.14 -4.52
N LEU A 39 -4.18 9.89 -4.99
CA LEU A 39 -5.43 9.33 -5.50
C LEU A 39 -6.23 8.66 -4.39
N GLY A 40 -5.57 7.96 -3.48
CA GLY A 40 -6.24 7.30 -2.37
C GLY A 40 -5.32 6.42 -1.57
N PHE A 41 -5.85 5.90 -0.46
CA PHE A 41 -5.17 5.00 0.46
C PHE A 41 -5.88 3.65 0.48
N ALA A 42 -5.14 2.60 0.79
CA ALA A 42 -5.72 1.28 1.02
C ALA A 42 -4.92 0.53 2.09
N THR A 43 -5.56 -0.44 2.70
CA THR A 43 -4.93 -1.34 3.67
C THR A 43 -5.24 -2.78 3.29
N ASN A 44 -4.55 -3.72 3.93
CA ASN A 44 -4.86 -5.14 3.76
C ASN A 44 -6.03 -5.58 4.65
N ASN A 45 -6.77 -4.65 5.22
CA ASN A 45 -7.91 -4.94 6.06
C ASN A 45 -9.07 -5.51 5.24
N ILE A 46 -9.79 -6.49 5.81
CA ILE A 46 -10.94 -7.09 5.15
C ILE A 46 -12.18 -6.38 5.65
N ARG A 47 -12.90 -5.74 4.72
CA ARG A 47 -14.06 -4.95 5.07
C ARG A 47 -15.24 -5.76 5.61
N ASN A 48 -15.44 -6.95 5.10
CA ASN A 48 -16.57 -7.76 5.48
C ASN A 48 -16.06 -9.03 6.14
N ASN A 49 -15.99 -9.08 7.43
CA ASN A 49 -15.55 -10.23 8.21
C ASN A 49 -16.40 -11.49 8.01
N ILE A 50 -17.14 -11.56 6.93
CA ILE A 50 -18.16 -12.57 6.73
C ILE A 50 -17.61 -13.85 6.08
N ILE A 51 -16.50 -13.73 5.36
CA ILE A 51 -15.94 -14.87 4.64
C ILE A 51 -14.60 -15.24 5.21
N PRO A 52 -14.44 -16.51 5.68
CA PRO A 52 -13.13 -16.98 6.12
C PRO A 52 -12.13 -16.82 4.99
N ILE A 53 -11.03 -16.16 5.26
CA ILE A 53 -9.99 -15.94 4.28
C ILE A 53 -9.27 -17.23 4.04
N ARG A 54 -9.27 -17.68 2.81
CA ARG A 54 -8.39 -18.75 2.40
C ARG A 54 -6.95 -18.25 2.45
N ARG A 55 -6.04 -19.12 2.83
CA ARG A 55 -4.63 -18.84 2.83
C ARG A 55 -4.21 -18.32 1.47
N GLY A 56 -3.60 -17.13 1.41
CA GLY A 56 -3.17 -16.48 0.17
C GLY A 56 -4.23 -15.68 -0.56
N SER A 57 -5.46 -15.65 -0.08
CA SER A 57 -6.55 -14.89 -0.72
C SER A 57 -6.92 -13.61 0.02
N GLY A 58 -6.09 -13.15 0.95
CA GLY A 58 -6.30 -11.89 1.66
C GLY A 58 -6.22 -10.68 0.73
N ARG A 59 -6.83 -9.58 1.16
CA ARG A 59 -6.73 -8.33 0.42
C ARG A 59 -5.32 -7.79 0.46
N HIS A 60 -4.84 -7.39 -0.70
CA HIS A 60 -3.58 -6.70 -0.85
C HIS A 60 -3.87 -5.22 -1.05
N ALA A 61 -3.20 -4.36 -0.29
CA ALA A 61 -3.41 -2.92 -0.38
C ALA A 61 -3.15 -2.40 -1.80
N GLU A 62 -2.09 -2.87 -2.43
CA GLU A 62 -1.72 -2.47 -3.80
C GLU A 62 -2.81 -2.85 -4.79
N ARG A 63 -3.35 -4.06 -4.67
CA ARG A 63 -4.39 -4.56 -5.58
C ARG A 63 -5.67 -3.77 -5.46
N GLU A 64 -6.04 -3.37 -4.24
CA GLU A 64 -7.22 -2.54 -4.01
C GLU A 64 -7.08 -1.19 -4.70
N LEU A 65 -5.90 -0.57 -4.64
CA LEU A 65 -5.63 0.69 -5.32
C LEU A 65 -5.68 0.54 -6.84
N ILE A 66 -5.06 -0.52 -7.37
CA ILE A 66 -5.08 -0.79 -8.81
C ILE A 66 -6.50 -1.03 -9.31
N LYS A 67 -7.28 -1.78 -8.55
CA LYS A 67 -8.68 -2.06 -8.88
C LYS A 67 -9.51 -0.80 -8.92
N LYS A 68 -9.26 0.14 -8.02
CA LYS A 68 -10.03 1.37 -7.89
C LYS A 68 -9.61 2.46 -8.88
N PHE A 69 -8.33 2.63 -9.13
CA PHE A 69 -7.79 3.74 -9.92
C PHE A 69 -7.14 3.32 -11.25
N GLY A 70 -6.68 2.10 -11.35
CA GLY A 70 -6.14 1.54 -12.59
C GLY A 70 -5.04 2.39 -13.23
N LYS A 71 -5.26 2.74 -14.48
CA LYS A 71 -4.27 3.48 -15.29
C LYS A 71 -3.99 4.90 -14.82
N LYS A 72 -4.78 5.44 -13.92
CA LYS A 72 -4.53 6.77 -13.35
C LYS A 72 -3.33 6.77 -12.41
N ILE A 73 -2.94 5.59 -11.92
CA ILE A 73 -1.83 5.45 -10.98
C ILE A 73 -0.49 5.48 -11.71
N LYS A 74 0.42 6.30 -11.25
CA LYS A 74 1.83 6.25 -11.67
C LYS A 74 2.70 5.57 -10.63
N TYR A 75 2.46 5.88 -9.34
CA TYR A 75 3.23 5.33 -8.21
C TYR A 75 2.31 4.78 -7.15
N ILE A 76 2.72 3.67 -6.52
CA ILE A 76 2.13 3.18 -5.28
C ILE A 76 3.24 3.10 -4.25
N VAL A 77 3.06 3.76 -3.11
CA VAL A 77 3.99 3.63 -1.98
C VAL A 77 3.38 2.63 -1.02
N ILE A 78 4.12 1.55 -0.75
CA ILE A 78 3.68 0.51 0.20
C ILE A 78 4.48 0.61 1.49
N SER A 79 3.84 0.24 2.60
CA SER A 79 4.46 0.24 3.91
C SER A 79 3.87 -0.84 4.79
N ARG A 80 4.68 -1.35 5.72
CA ARG A 80 4.23 -2.29 6.75
C ARG A 80 4.60 -1.71 8.11
N PHE A 81 3.65 -1.71 9.03
CA PHE A 81 3.86 -1.24 10.40
C PHE A 81 3.59 -2.34 11.40
N GLY A 82 4.37 -2.37 12.48
CA GLY A 82 4.10 -3.24 13.61
C GLY A 82 2.99 -2.69 14.50
N ASN A 83 2.60 -3.48 15.51
CA ASN A 83 1.55 -3.07 16.46
C ASN A 83 1.91 -1.83 17.25
N ASP A 84 3.19 -1.56 17.41
CA ASP A 84 3.73 -0.38 18.10
C ASP A 84 3.92 0.83 17.17
N GLY A 85 3.62 0.69 15.90
CA GLY A 85 3.77 1.75 14.91
C GLY A 85 5.15 1.83 14.27
N ASP A 86 6.02 0.87 14.50
CA ASP A 86 7.34 0.82 13.87
C ASP A 86 7.25 0.43 12.40
N LEU A 87 7.99 1.13 11.55
CA LEU A 87 8.07 0.81 10.13
C LEU A 87 8.91 -0.45 9.93
N LEU A 88 8.32 -1.45 9.28
CA LEU A 88 8.92 -2.76 9.07
C LEU A 88 9.17 -3.02 7.58
N PRO A 89 10.09 -3.95 7.26
CA PRO A 89 10.34 -4.33 5.88
C PRO A 89 9.11 -4.97 5.23
N ILE A 90 8.92 -4.67 3.94
CA ILE A 90 7.86 -5.27 3.14
C ILE A 90 8.34 -5.45 1.70
N LYS A 91 7.87 -6.52 1.06
CA LYS A 91 8.02 -6.71 -0.38
C LYS A 91 6.63 -6.78 -1.01
N PRO A 92 6.44 -6.20 -2.20
CA PRO A 92 5.17 -6.37 -2.89
C PRO A 92 4.93 -7.84 -3.19
N CYS A 93 3.66 -8.26 -3.14
CA CYS A 93 3.25 -9.57 -3.58
C CYS A 93 3.66 -9.75 -5.05
N GLU A 94 4.17 -10.93 -5.40
CA GLU A 94 4.64 -11.20 -6.76
C GLU A 94 3.55 -10.93 -7.80
N ASN A 95 2.32 -11.34 -7.52
CA ASN A 95 1.18 -11.08 -8.40
C ASN A 95 0.87 -9.59 -8.51
N CYS A 96 0.93 -8.85 -7.40
CA CYS A 96 0.71 -7.41 -7.40
C CYS A 96 1.78 -6.70 -8.20
N GLN A 97 3.03 -7.14 -8.08
CA GLN A 97 4.15 -6.58 -8.84
C GLN A 97 3.95 -6.80 -10.35
N LYS A 98 3.51 -8.00 -10.76
CA LYS A 98 3.25 -8.30 -12.16
C LYS A 98 2.12 -7.43 -12.73
N ILE A 99 1.05 -7.25 -11.98
CA ILE A 99 -0.07 -6.42 -12.41
C ILE A 99 0.39 -4.96 -12.55
N ALA A 100 1.15 -4.47 -11.59
CA ALA A 100 1.70 -3.11 -11.63
C ALA A 100 2.62 -2.92 -12.83
N ASP A 101 3.52 -3.86 -13.08
CA ASP A 101 4.44 -3.81 -14.22
C ASP A 101 3.69 -3.74 -15.54
N ASN A 102 2.62 -4.54 -15.70
CA ASN A 102 1.80 -4.55 -16.91
C ASN A 102 1.07 -3.21 -17.14
N LEU A 103 0.77 -2.50 -16.07
CA LEU A 103 0.08 -1.20 -16.15
C LEU A 103 1.04 -0.01 -16.15
N GLY A 104 2.34 -0.26 -16.06
CA GLY A 104 3.33 0.81 -15.97
C GLY A 104 3.35 1.53 -14.63
N ILE A 105 2.86 0.89 -13.58
CA ILE A 105 2.82 1.43 -12.23
C ILE A 105 4.10 1.05 -11.49
N LYS A 106 4.74 2.03 -10.86
CA LYS A 106 5.93 1.78 -10.04
C LYS A 106 5.55 1.63 -8.58
N ILE A 107 5.91 0.50 -7.98
CA ILE A 107 5.71 0.26 -6.55
C ILE A 107 6.98 0.68 -5.81
N ILE A 108 6.80 1.56 -4.83
CA ILE A 108 7.88 2.12 -4.01
C ILE A 108 7.71 1.62 -2.59
N ASN A 109 8.78 1.05 -2.03
CA ASN A 109 8.78 0.61 -0.64
C ASN A 109 9.18 1.80 0.25
N LEU A 110 8.30 2.20 1.16
CA LEU A 110 8.54 3.35 2.03
C LEU A 110 9.81 3.18 2.86
N GLN A 111 10.03 2.01 3.44
CA GLN A 111 11.19 1.78 4.31
C GLN A 111 12.52 1.99 3.57
N ASP A 112 12.60 1.57 2.31
CA ASP A 112 13.83 1.67 1.54
C ASP A 112 14.14 3.09 1.08
N ASN A 113 13.18 4.01 1.22
CA ASN A 113 13.27 5.35 0.63
C ASN A 113 13.22 6.50 1.64
N ILE A 114 13.25 6.20 2.93
CA ILE A 114 13.29 7.24 3.97
C ILE A 114 14.43 7.08 4.97
#